data_026b544575cb84e160327005f3fa8253
#
_entry.id   026b544575cb84e160327005f3fa8253
#
_cell.length_a   1.000
_cell.length_b   1.000
_cell.length_c   1.000
_cell.angle_alpha   90.00
_cell.angle_beta   90.00
_cell.angle_gamma   90.00
#
_symmetry.space_group_name_H-M   'P 1'
#
loop_
_entity.id
_entity.type
_entity.pdbx_description
1 polymer ?
#
loop_
_entity_poly.entity_id
_entity_poly.type
_entity_poly.pdbx_seq_one_letter_code
_entity_poly.pdbx_strand_id
1 'polypeptide(L)'
;MRKILIVPKSQYGYNTDYFKMINYLAEQNVEVDVLCLNQGFQKISSPQNVKVNYIKQKGKGLNYINYNFEIIKSIIKGRKNYNWIIISGTIEYCGNIPLLLKKLTQKTVWIMDIRTCSVLENEKKRTRYDKVMKWSAKFFNHVTIISGLVAERLKIDSYTLLPLGANKIVDVTQKKLRKEKINFLYVGTFENRNIENIIKAYDIFHSKVRGSIKTRFDIVGFSNTNKTQQSILKAIESVKNPTGIIFHGRKQHDEIIHLFEEASVGFSYVPITDYYDVQPPTKTYEYIINGIMCIGTNTKANAQIINENNGILVNDDIDSLVNAMEDISKEIFKYNTSNISKTVQDYEWDKIESRFYKFLNEINLKKI
;
A
#
# COMPACT_ATOMS: atom_id res chain seq x y z
N MET A 1 -27.97 -16.23 -0.17
CA MET A 1 -26.62 -15.82 -0.59
C MET A 1 -26.18 -14.60 0.22
N ARG A 2 -24.94 -14.52 0.69
CA ARG A 2 -24.46 -13.36 1.45
C ARG A 2 -24.15 -12.22 0.50
N LYS A 3 -24.45 -11.00 0.92
CA LYS A 3 -24.24 -9.81 0.11
C LYS A 3 -23.52 -8.70 0.87
N ILE A 4 -22.55 -8.08 0.22
CA ILE A 4 -21.74 -7.02 0.78
C ILE A 4 -21.75 -5.79 -0.13
N LEU A 5 -21.75 -4.60 0.47
CA LEU A 5 -21.42 -3.36 -0.23
C LEU A 5 -20.05 -2.90 0.21
N ILE A 6 -19.14 -2.67 -0.75
CA ILE A 6 -17.81 -2.10 -0.50
C ILE A 6 -17.72 -0.74 -1.17
N VAL A 7 -17.33 0.26 -0.39
CA VAL A 7 -17.23 1.66 -0.81
C VAL A 7 -15.78 2.15 -0.66
N PRO A 8 -14.89 1.84 -1.62
CA PRO A 8 -13.56 2.43 -1.66
C PRO A 8 -13.62 3.88 -2.15
N LYS A 9 -12.64 4.70 -1.80
CA LYS A 9 -12.51 6.06 -2.36
C LYS A 9 -11.98 6.04 -3.79
N SER A 10 -11.10 5.09 -4.11
CA SER A 10 -10.49 4.90 -5.42
C SER A 10 -11.42 4.20 -6.41
N GLN A 11 -11.16 4.38 -7.70
CA GLN A 11 -11.83 3.62 -8.76
C GLN A 11 -11.53 2.12 -8.63
N TYR A 12 -12.51 1.27 -8.93
CA TYR A 12 -12.35 -0.19 -8.92
C TYR A 12 -11.17 -0.62 -9.79
N GLY A 13 -10.30 -1.49 -9.24
CA GLY A 13 -9.08 -1.97 -9.87
C GLY A 13 -7.83 -1.11 -9.63
N TYR A 14 -7.97 0.11 -9.09
CA TYR A 14 -6.86 1.05 -8.89
C TYR A 14 -6.43 1.23 -7.42
N ASN A 15 -6.95 0.39 -6.55
CA ASN A 15 -6.44 0.18 -5.19
C ASN A 15 -6.31 -1.32 -4.97
N THR A 16 -5.09 -1.80 -4.83
CA THR A 16 -4.76 -3.23 -4.74
C THR A 16 -5.50 -3.91 -3.59
N ASP A 17 -5.58 -3.29 -2.42
CA ASP A 17 -6.21 -3.88 -1.24
C ASP A 17 -7.68 -4.20 -1.48
N TYR A 18 -8.45 -3.20 -1.94
CA TYR A 18 -9.87 -3.41 -2.23
C TYR A 18 -10.09 -4.34 -3.42
N PHE A 19 -9.24 -4.25 -4.45
CA PHE A 19 -9.35 -5.12 -5.62
C PHE A 19 -9.16 -6.60 -5.23
N LYS A 20 -8.14 -6.88 -4.45
CA LYS A 20 -7.85 -8.21 -3.92
C LYS A 20 -8.99 -8.73 -3.03
N MET A 21 -9.39 -7.97 -2.02
CA MET A 21 -10.48 -8.36 -1.13
C MET A 21 -11.81 -8.60 -1.85
N ILE A 22 -12.15 -7.77 -2.85
CA ILE A 22 -13.39 -7.92 -3.65
C ILE A 22 -13.35 -9.20 -4.46
N ASN A 23 -12.26 -9.48 -5.17
CA ASN A 23 -12.14 -10.69 -5.99
C ASN A 23 -12.16 -11.94 -5.13
N TYR A 24 -11.44 -11.97 -4.02
CA TYR A 24 -11.48 -13.10 -3.09
C TYR A 24 -12.89 -13.38 -2.53
N LEU A 25 -13.63 -12.33 -2.14
CA LEU A 25 -15.02 -12.50 -1.71
C LEU A 25 -15.90 -13.08 -2.81
N ALA A 26 -15.67 -12.69 -4.06
CA ALA A 26 -16.38 -13.24 -5.22
C ALA A 26 -16.08 -14.74 -5.38
N GLU A 27 -14.84 -15.18 -5.21
CA GLU A 27 -14.43 -16.58 -5.22
C GLU A 27 -15.08 -17.39 -4.08
N GLN A 28 -15.38 -16.74 -2.94
CA GLN A 28 -16.10 -17.32 -1.82
C GLN A 28 -17.64 -17.30 -1.99
N ASN A 29 -18.15 -17.08 -3.21
CA ASN A 29 -19.58 -17.00 -3.55
C ASN A 29 -20.35 -15.91 -2.76
N VAL A 30 -19.70 -14.78 -2.42
CA VAL A 30 -20.35 -13.60 -1.87
C VAL A 30 -20.76 -12.68 -3.02
N GLU A 31 -21.99 -12.18 -3.02
CA GLU A 31 -22.39 -11.10 -3.93
C GLU A 31 -21.76 -9.77 -3.47
N VAL A 32 -20.99 -9.13 -4.34
CA VAL A 32 -20.31 -7.88 -4.00
C VAL A 32 -20.83 -6.73 -4.85
N ASP A 33 -21.48 -5.77 -4.20
CA ASP A 33 -21.74 -4.47 -4.81
C ASP A 33 -20.57 -3.54 -4.47
N VAL A 34 -19.98 -2.91 -5.48
CA VAL A 34 -18.93 -1.89 -5.32
C VAL A 34 -19.49 -0.54 -5.72
N LEU A 35 -19.29 0.45 -4.87
CA LEU A 35 -19.64 1.83 -5.15
C LEU A 35 -18.41 2.72 -5.05
N CYS A 36 -17.85 3.14 -6.18
CA CYS A 36 -16.57 3.85 -6.21
C CYS A 36 -16.63 5.12 -7.07
N LEU A 37 -15.64 6.01 -6.91
CA LEU A 37 -15.50 7.19 -7.75
C LEU A 37 -15.04 6.79 -9.16
N ASN A 38 -15.62 7.45 -10.17
CA ASN A 38 -15.08 7.45 -11.51
C ASN A 38 -13.95 8.48 -11.59
N GLN A 39 -12.71 8.01 -11.57
CA GLN A 39 -11.51 8.87 -11.65
C GLN A 39 -11.03 9.10 -13.09
N GLY A 40 -11.77 8.59 -14.08
CA GLY A 40 -11.41 8.71 -15.50
C GLY A 40 -10.44 7.64 -15.99
N PHE A 41 -10.10 6.67 -15.15
CA PHE A 41 -9.25 5.54 -15.56
C PHE A 41 -10.05 4.51 -16.37
N GLN A 42 -9.34 3.66 -17.12
CA GLN A 42 -9.93 2.54 -17.84
C GLN A 42 -10.72 1.66 -16.86
N LYS A 43 -11.94 1.29 -17.24
CA LYS A 43 -12.74 0.36 -16.44
C LYS A 43 -12.21 -1.06 -16.59
N ILE A 44 -11.99 -1.73 -15.47
CA ILE A 44 -11.53 -3.11 -15.41
C ILE A 44 -12.74 -4.03 -15.32
N SER A 45 -12.69 -5.19 -15.99
CA SER A 45 -13.71 -6.23 -15.89
C SER A 45 -13.82 -6.75 -14.45
N SER A 46 -15.01 -7.12 -14.05
CA SER A 46 -15.28 -7.68 -12.72
C SER A 46 -15.84 -9.10 -12.84
N PRO A 47 -15.65 -9.97 -11.82
CA PRO A 47 -16.32 -11.26 -11.73
C PRO A 47 -17.84 -11.15 -11.85
N GLN A 48 -18.51 -12.24 -12.26
CA GLN A 48 -19.96 -12.25 -12.53
C GLN A 48 -20.81 -11.84 -11.31
N ASN A 49 -20.37 -12.18 -10.10
CA ASN A 49 -21.06 -11.84 -8.84
C ASN A 49 -20.57 -10.53 -8.21
N VAL A 50 -19.80 -9.72 -8.95
CA VAL A 50 -19.35 -8.38 -8.55
C VAL A 50 -20.00 -7.32 -9.43
N LYS A 51 -20.81 -6.46 -8.84
CA LYS A 51 -21.47 -5.34 -9.52
C LYS A 51 -20.79 -4.03 -9.17
N VAL A 52 -20.16 -3.38 -10.15
CA VAL A 52 -19.46 -2.11 -9.95
C VAL A 52 -20.29 -0.93 -10.39
N ASN A 53 -20.54 0.00 -9.49
CA ASN A 53 -21.25 1.24 -9.72
C ASN A 53 -20.30 2.44 -9.56
N TYR A 54 -20.21 3.27 -10.60
CA TYR A 54 -19.29 4.41 -10.63
C TYR A 54 -20.03 5.72 -10.35
N ILE A 55 -19.57 6.47 -9.35
CA ILE A 55 -20.07 7.81 -9.05
C ILE A 55 -19.25 8.84 -9.83
N LYS A 56 -19.94 9.69 -10.60
CA LYS A 56 -19.29 10.76 -11.35
C LYS A 56 -18.75 11.84 -10.39
N GLN A 57 -17.50 12.22 -10.56
CA GLN A 57 -16.92 13.36 -9.83
C GLN A 57 -17.57 14.66 -10.29
N LYS A 58 -18.06 15.45 -9.32
CA LYS A 58 -18.61 16.80 -9.55
C LYS A 58 -17.73 17.81 -8.83
N GLY A 59 -16.91 18.58 -9.58
CA GLY A 59 -16.15 19.75 -9.08
C GLY A 59 -15.19 19.49 -7.91
N LYS A 60 -14.37 20.48 -7.56
CA LYS A 60 -13.31 20.37 -6.54
C LYS A 60 -13.76 20.64 -5.09
N GLY A 61 -14.86 21.34 -4.84
CA GLY A 61 -15.17 21.87 -3.51
C GLY A 61 -16.16 21.09 -2.64
N LEU A 62 -17.07 20.33 -3.25
CA LEU A 62 -18.18 19.64 -2.56
C LEU A 62 -18.19 18.12 -2.79
N ASN A 63 -17.04 17.56 -3.21
CA ASN A 63 -16.95 16.15 -3.61
C ASN A 63 -17.37 15.18 -2.49
N TYR A 64 -16.99 15.43 -1.23
CA TYR A 64 -17.34 14.54 -0.13
C TYR A 64 -18.84 14.54 0.19
N ILE A 65 -19.53 15.69 0.11
CA ILE A 65 -20.97 15.78 0.37
C ILE A 65 -21.72 15.02 -0.71
N ASN A 66 -21.40 15.27 -1.99
CA ASN A 66 -22.02 14.55 -3.10
C ASN A 66 -21.72 13.04 -3.01
N TYR A 67 -20.51 12.66 -2.64
CA TYR A 67 -20.15 11.27 -2.52
C TYR A 67 -20.92 10.58 -1.39
N ASN A 68 -20.96 11.18 -0.21
CA ASN A 68 -21.76 10.66 0.91
C ASN A 68 -23.25 10.56 0.55
N PHE A 69 -23.80 11.54 -0.17
CA PHE A 69 -25.19 11.52 -0.64
C PHE A 69 -25.46 10.36 -1.61
N GLU A 70 -24.60 10.14 -2.59
CA GLU A 70 -24.75 9.01 -3.52
C GLU A 70 -24.59 7.65 -2.82
N ILE A 71 -23.72 7.55 -1.81
CA ILE A 71 -23.60 6.35 -0.98
C ILE A 71 -24.90 6.11 -0.22
N ILE A 72 -25.45 7.14 0.45
CA ILE A 72 -26.72 7.06 1.20
C ILE A 72 -27.85 6.60 0.27
N LYS A 73 -27.99 7.22 -0.90
CA LYS A 73 -29.01 6.87 -1.91
C LYS A 73 -28.89 5.41 -2.38
N SER A 74 -27.65 4.95 -2.64
CA SER A 74 -27.37 3.58 -3.05
C SER A 74 -27.76 2.57 -1.97
N ILE A 75 -27.43 2.87 -0.70
CA ILE A 75 -27.75 2.01 0.44
C ILE A 75 -29.27 1.96 0.66
N ILE A 76 -30.00 3.09 0.56
CA ILE A 76 -31.44 3.13 0.69
C ILE A 76 -32.10 2.27 -0.38
N LYS A 77 -31.60 2.32 -1.62
CA LYS A 77 -32.12 1.53 -2.74
C LYS A 77 -31.85 0.02 -2.52
N GLY A 78 -30.69 -0.35 -1.98
CA GLY A 78 -30.28 -1.75 -1.74
C GLY A 78 -30.47 -2.26 -0.29
N ARG A 79 -31.01 -1.43 0.62
CA ARG A 79 -30.98 -1.60 2.08
C ARG A 79 -31.44 -2.94 2.67
N LYS A 80 -32.30 -3.65 1.99
CA LYS A 80 -32.87 -4.90 2.48
C LYS A 80 -31.94 -6.11 2.30
N ASN A 81 -30.80 -5.94 1.61
CA ASN A 81 -30.05 -7.06 1.04
C ASN A 81 -28.61 -7.18 1.52
N TYR A 82 -28.03 -6.20 2.26
CA TYR A 82 -26.62 -6.26 2.67
C TYR A 82 -26.45 -6.88 4.07
N ASN A 83 -25.60 -7.90 4.16
CA ASN A 83 -25.09 -8.43 5.41
C ASN A 83 -24.04 -7.48 6.01
N TRP A 84 -23.16 -6.96 5.15
CA TRP A 84 -22.08 -6.05 5.51
C TRP A 84 -22.03 -4.83 4.59
N ILE A 85 -21.68 -3.70 5.17
CA ILE A 85 -21.34 -2.48 4.44
C ILE A 85 -19.97 -2.03 4.92
N ILE A 86 -18.99 -1.99 4.00
CA ILE A 86 -17.63 -1.55 4.27
C ILE A 86 -17.41 -0.20 3.60
N ILE A 87 -16.99 0.78 4.38
CA ILE A 87 -16.68 2.13 3.87
C ILE A 87 -15.25 2.49 4.20
N SER A 88 -14.51 2.97 3.21
CA SER A 88 -13.15 3.45 3.39
C SER A 88 -13.11 4.63 4.36
N GLY A 89 -12.26 4.55 5.37
CA GLY A 89 -12.03 5.61 6.33
C GLY A 89 -11.45 6.89 5.74
N THR A 90 -10.91 6.83 4.52
CA THR A 90 -10.43 8.00 3.78
C THR A 90 -11.54 8.87 3.18
N ILE A 91 -12.79 8.42 3.21
CA ILE A 91 -13.96 9.21 2.80
C ILE A 91 -14.31 10.15 3.95
N GLU A 92 -14.13 11.45 3.73
CA GLU A 92 -14.39 12.45 4.76
C GLU A 92 -15.84 12.39 5.24
N TYR A 93 -16.01 12.47 6.56
CA TYR A 93 -17.32 12.43 7.22
C TYR A 93 -18.17 11.18 6.90
N CYS A 94 -17.53 10.07 6.54
CA CYS A 94 -18.24 8.82 6.24
C CYS A 94 -19.09 8.33 7.44
N GLY A 95 -18.77 8.74 8.67
CA GLY A 95 -19.56 8.46 9.87
C GLY A 95 -21.00 8.98 9.84
N ASN A 96 -21.29 10.01 9.02
CA ASN A 96 -22.67 10.49 8.81
C ASN A 96 -23.56 9.41 8.18
N ILE A 97 -22.98 8.50 7.38
CA ILE A 97 -23.73 7.50 6.62
C ILE A 97 -24.37 6.48 7.58
N PRO A 98 -23.61 5.76 8.45
CA PRO A 98 -24.22 4.86 9.42
C PRO A 98 -25.05 5.62 10.48
N LEU A 99 -24.66 6.85 10.87
CA LEU A 99 -25.45 7.67 11.79
C LEU A 99 -26.88 7.86 11.29
N LEU A 100 -27.07 8.14 9.99
CA LEU A 100 -28.38 8.35 9.38
C LEU A 100 -29.12 7.03 9.08
N LEU A 101 -28.40 5.98 8.68
CA LEU A 101 -29.01 4.79 8.07
C LEU A 101 -29.07 3.56 8.98
N LYS A 102 -28.33 3.53 10.10
CA LYS A 102 -28.20 2.34 10.94
C LYS A 102 -29.54 1.84 11.49
N LYS A 103 -30.45 2.76 11.84
CA LYS A 103 -31.81 2.41 12.28
C LYS A 103 -32.64 1.76 11.16
N LEU A 104 -32.39 2.10 9.90
CA LEU A 104 -33.11 1.57 8.74
C LEU A 104 -32.50 0.24 8.24
N THR A 105 -31.28 -0.09 8.68
CA THR A 105 -30.49 -1.25 8.23
C THR A 105 -30.07 -2.12 9.44
N GLN A 106 -31.00 -2.42 10.35
CA GLN A 106 -30.73 -3.09 11.64
C GLN A 106 -30.01 -4.45 11.50
N LYS A 107 -30.24 -5.16 10.40
CA LYS A 107 -29.62 -6.45 10.11
C LYS A 107 -28.24 -6.35 9.41
N THR A 108 -27.79 -5.13 9.10
CA THR A 108 -26.52 -4.88 8.40
C THR A 108 -25.41 -4.58 9.43
N VAL A 109 -24.22 -5.15 9.22
CA VAL A 109 -23.01 -4.79 9.97
C VAL A 109 -22.27 -3.71 9.21
N TRP A 110 -21.98 -2.61 9.89
CA TRP A 110 -21.24 -1.47 9.35
C TRP A 110 -19.78 -1.55 9.77
N ILE A 111 -18.88 -1.52 8.78
CA ILE A 111 -17.43 -1.65 8.99
C ILE A 111 -16.75 -0.43 8.36
N MET A 112 -15.92 0.24 9.13
CA MET A 112 -15.01 1.27 8.62
C MET A 112 -13.64 0.64 8.38
N ASP A 113 -13.13 0.74 7.16
CA ASP A 113 -11.82 0.19 6.83
C ASP A 113 -10.78 1.31 6.67
N ILE A 114 -9.74 1.30 7.48
CA ILE A 114 -8.69 2.33 7.54
C ILE A 114 -7.39 1.76 6.99
N ARG A 115 -7.09 2.10 5.73
CA ARG A 115 -5.88 1.64 5.02
C ARG A 115 -4.74 2.66 5.05
N THR A 116 -4.97 3.88 5.52
CA THR A 116 -3.96 4.93 5.62
C THR A 116 -4.46 6.06 6.52
N CYS A 117 -3.54 6.77 7.16
CA CYS A 117 -3.79 8.09 7.71
C CYS A 117 -3.57 9.18 6.66
N SER A 118 -3.84 10.42 7.02
CA SER A 118 -3.48 11.56 6.17
C SER A 118 -1.96 11.73 6.06
N VAL A 119 -1.46 11.85 4.83
CA VAL A 119 -0.05 12.15 4.50
C VAL A 119 0.12 13.55 3.95
N LEU A 120 -0.82 14.45 4.19
CA LEU A 120 -0.73 15.83 3.76
C LEU A 120 0.39 16.55 4.50
N GLU A 121 1.22 17.32 3.79
CA GLU A 121 2.30 18.13 4.38
C GLU A 121 1.75 19.19 5.34
N ASN A 122 0.61 19.80 4.99
CA ASN A 122 -0.03 20.79 5.84
C ASN A 122 -0.60 20.13 7.11
N GLU A 123 0.06 20.36 8.24
CA GLU A 123 -0.26 19.76 9.54
C GLU A 123 -1.70 20.05 10.00
N LYS A 124 -2.20 21.28 9.84
CA LYS A 124 -3.57 21.62 10.23
C LYS A 124 -4.61 20.83 9.46
N LYS A 125 -4.41 20.66 8.14
CA LYS A 125 -5.29 19.84 7.31
C LYS A 125 -5.15 18.36 7.70
N ARG A 126 -3.94 17.85 7.88
CA ARG A 126 -3.67 16.47 8.29
C ARG A 126 -4.36 16.13 9.61
N THR A 127 -4.16 16.97 10.63
CA THR A 127 -4.80 16.81 11.95
C THR A 127 -6.33 16.85 11.86
N ARG A 128 -6.89 17.73 11.01
CA ARG A 128 -8.34 17.76 10.78
C ARG A 128 -8.84 16.44 10.18
N TYR A 129 -8.16 15.91 9.16
CA TYR A 129 -8.53 14.63 8.54
C TYR A 129 -8.50 13.48 9.55
N ASP A 130 -7.44 13.40 10.36
CA ASP A 130 -7.30 12.36 11.39
C ASP A 130 -8.42 12.48 12.45
N LYS A 131 -8.76 13.71 12.88
CA LYS A 131 -9.89 13.96 13.81
C LYS A 131 -11.25 13.54 13.22
N VAL A 132 -11.48 13.84 11.91
CA VAL A 132 -12.72 13.45 11.22
C VAL A 132 -12.81 11.93 11.09
N MET A 133 -11.68 11.27 10.78
CA MET A 133 -11.62 9.81 10.70
C MET A 133 -11.92 9.15 12.06
N LYS A 134 -11.27 9.62 13.13
CA LYS A 134 -11.55 9.18 14.50
C LYS A 134 -13.03 9.37 14.89
N TRP A 135 -13.58 10.55 14.59
CA TRP A 135 -14.99 10.85 14.86
C TRP A 135 -15.90 9.91 14.08
N SER A 136 -15.63 9.69 12.79
CA SER A 136 -16.41 8.78 11.94
C SER A 136 -16.45 7.36 12.48
N ALA A 137 -15.33 6.85 12.98
CA ALA A 137 -15.21 5.49 13.49
C ALA A 137 -16.23 5.15 14.58
N LYS A 138 -16.66 6.13 15.38
CA LYS A 138 -17.63 5.95 16.48
C LYS A 138 -19.01 5.45 16.03
N PHE A 139 -19.36 5.63 14.76
CA PHE A 139 -20.69 5.29 14.25
C PHE A 139 -20.74 3.90 13.57
N PHE A 140 -19.58 3.27 13.37
CA PHE A 140 -19.48 1.93 12.79
C PHE A 140 -19.62 0.84 13.88
N ASN A 141 -19.97 -0.38 13.48
CA ASN A 141 -20.00 -1.52 14.39
C ASN A 141 -18.58 -2.06 14.64
N HIS A 142 -17.78 -2.05 13.58
CA HIS A 142 -16.40 -2.50 13.61
C HIS A 142 -15.50 -1.55 12.81
N VAL A 143 -14.22 -1.51 13.20
CA VAL A 143 -13.18 -0.77 12.50
C VAL A 143 -12.07 -1.76 12.17
N THR A 144 -11.66 -1.83 10.89
CA THR A 144 -10.44 -2.53 10.48
C THR A 144 -9.33 -1.53 10.23
N ILE A 145 -8.12 -1.82 10.69
CA ILE A 145 -6.94 -0.93 10.57
C ILE A 145 -5.72 -1.73 10.15
N ILE A 146 -4.87 -1.12 9.31
CA ILE A 146 -3.67 -1.77 8.75
C ILE A 146 -2.57 -2.05 9.78
N SER A 147 -2.45 -1.25 10.84
CA SER A 147 -1.40 -1.41 11.87
C SER A 147 -1.81 -0.79 13.20
N GLY A 148 -1.21 -1.28 14.28
CA GLY A 148 -1.36 -0.70 15.62
C GLY A 148 -0.86 0.73 15.71
N LEU A 149 0.22 1.08 14.98
CA LEU A 149 0.76 2.45 14.92
C LEU A 149 -0.24 3.45 14.32
N VAL A 150 -0.99 3.02 13.30
CA VAL A 150 -2.07 3.84 12.72
C VAL A 150 -3.22 3.99 13.71
N ALA A 151 -3.59 2.93 14.43
CA ALA A 151 -4.62 2.97 15.46
C ALA A 151 -4.23 3.93 16.61
N GLU A 152 -3.00 3.85 17.09
CA GLU A 152 -2.43 4.72 18.10
C GLU A 152 -2.48 6.20 17.69
N ARG A 153 -1.99 6.51 16.48
CA ARG A 153 -2.03 7.87 15.92
C ARG A 153 -3.46 8.42 15.86
N LEU A 154 -4.40 7.61 15.41
CA LEU A 154 -5.81 7.99 15.31
C LEU A 154 -6.51 7.96 16.68
N LYS A 155 -5.87 7.41 17.71
CA LYS A 155 -6.45 7.18 19.04
C LYS A 155 -7.76 6.39 18.93
N ILE A 156 -7.72 5.26 18.21
CA ILE A 156 -8.82 4.29 18.06
C ILE A 156 -8.43 3.04 18.83
N ASP A 157 -9.12 2.77 19.93
CA ASP A 157 -8.75 1.70 20.87
C ASP A 157 -9.41 0.36 20.51
N SER A 158 -10.59 0.41 19.86
CA SER A 158 -11.32 -0.80 19.44
C SER A 158 -11.25 -1.00 17.94
N TYR A 159 -10.47 -1.98 17.50
CA TYR A 159 -10.29 -2.29 16.08
C TYR A 159 -9.90 -3.75 15.86
N THR A 160 -10.06 -4.20 14.61
CA THR A 160 -9.50 -5.45 14.12
C THR A 160 -8.30 -5.15 13.21
N LEU A 161 -7.17 -5.79 13.50
CA LEU A 161 -5.98 -5.63 12.67
C LEU A 161 -6.17 -6.38 11.34
N LEU A 162 -6.15 -5.63 10.24
CA LEU A 162 -6.17 -6.14 8.87
C LEU A 162 -5.00 -5.52 8.09
N PRO A 163 -3.82 -6.14 8.13
CA PRO A 163 -2.61 -5.58 7.54
C PRO A 163 -2.68 -5.41 6.02
N LEU A 164 -1.69 -4.72 5.47
CA LEU A 164 -1.44 -4.69 4.03
C LEU A 164 -0.95 -6.07 3.59
N GLY A 165 -1.34 -6.46 2.38
CA GLY A 165 -0.85 -7.68 1.74
C GLY A 165 0.22 -7.40 0.69
N ALA A 166 0.99 -8.41 0.33
CA ALA A 166 1.94 -8.38 -0.77
C ALA A 166 1.79 -9.61 -1.69
N ASN A 167 2.07 -9.41 -2.98
CA ASN A 167 2.06 -10.50 -3.96
C ASN A 167 3.43 -11.18 -4.01
N LYS A 168 3.43 -12.49 -3.85
CA LYS A 168 4.59 -13.32 -4.14
C LYS A 168 4.58 -13.66 -5.64
N ILE A 169 5.38 -12.94 -6.41
CA ILE A 169 5.42 -13.04 -7.88
C ILE A 169 6.70 -13.72 -8.39
N VAL A 170 7.67 -13.96 -7.50
CA VAL A 170 8.95 -14.59 -7.81
C VAL A 170 9.03 -15.96 -7.17
N ASP A 171 9.54 -16.95 -7.88
CA ASP A 171 9.96 -18.20 -7.28
C ASP A 171 11.26 -18.00 -6.47
N VAL A 172 11.09 -17.71 -5.21
CA VAL A 172 12.22 -17.47 -4.30
C VAL A 172 13.12 -18.68 -4.08
N THR A 173 12.69 -19.89 -4.46
CA THR A 173 13.51 -21.11 -4.32
C THR A 173 14.57 -21.19 -5.42
N GLN A 174 14.31 -20.63 -6.58
CA GLN A 174 15.21 -20.59 -7.73
C GLN A 174 16.10 -19.34 -7.74
N LYS A 175 15.69 -18.29 -7.06
CA LYS A 175 16.42 -17.03 -7.00
C LYS A 175 17.68 -17.17 -6.15
N LYS A 176 18.79 -16.62 -6.64
CA LYS A 176 20.08 -16.63 -5.93
C LYS A 176 20.65 -15.22 -5.84
N LEU A 177 21.04 -14.83 -4.65
CA LEU A 177 21.82 -13.61 -4.42
C LEU A 177 23.29 -13.89 -4.69
N ARG A 178 23.96 -13.01 -5.44
CA ARG A 178 25.35 -13.20 -5.88
C ARG A 178 26.19 -12.01 -5.46
N LYS A 179 27.39 -12.28 -4.98
CA LYS A 179 28.33 -11.25 -4.55
C LYS A 179 28.81 -10.38 -5.73
N GLU A 180 29.01 -10.98 -6.89
CA GLU A 180 29.57 -10.32 -8.08
C GLU A 180 28.55 -9.50 -8.89
N LYS A 181 27.25 -9.62 -8.56
CA LYS A 181 26.17 -8.90 -9.27
C LYS A 181 25.07 -8.48 -8.30
N ILE A 182 24.87 -7.19 -8.13
CA ILE A 182 23.84 -6.61 -7.25
C ILE A 182 22.95 -5.66 -8.06
N ASN A 183 21.70 -6.02 -8.24
CA ASN A 183 20.69 -5.18 -8.87
C ASN A 183 19.83 -4.55 -7.79
N PHE A 184 19.75 -3.24 -7.82
CA PHE A 184 18.88 -2.43 -6.96
C PHE A 184 17.57 -2.14 -7.67
N LEU A 185 16.47 -2.03 -6.91
CA LEU A 185 15.15 -1.78 -7.44
C LEU A 185 14.40 -0.74 -6.59
N TYR A 186 13.81 0.23 -7.25
CA TYR A 186 12.79 1.08 -6.67
C TYR A 186 11.50 0.98 -7.50
N VAL A 187 10.37 0.69 -6.83
CA VAL A 187 9.03 0.70 -7.44
C VAL A 187 8.10 1.59 -6.64
N GLY A 188 7.48 2.59 -7.27
CA GLY A 188 6.48 3.43 -6.61
C GLY A 188 6.34 4.84 -7.17
N THR A 189 5.49 5.64 -6.51
CA THR A 189 5.35 7.07 -6.81
C THR A 189 6.55 7.86 -6.29
N PHE A 190 6.84 8.99 -6.90
CA PHE A 190 8.03 9.79 -6.56
C PHE A 190 7.71 10.97 -5.62
N GLU A 191 6.44 11.35 -5.50
CA GLU A 191 6.05 12.48 -4.66
C GLU A 191 6.49 12.28 -3.21
N ASN A 192 7.26 13.24 -2.70
CA ASN A 192 7.71 13.28 -1.31
C ASN A 192 8.43 11.98 -0.88
N ARG A 193 9.34 11.47 -1.73
CA ARG A 193 10.08 10.22 -1.48
C ARG A 193 11.59 10.38 -1.48
N ASN A 194 12.12 11.58 -1.77
CA ASN A 194 13.56 11.88 -1.80
C ASN A 194 14.36 10.87 -2.66
N ILE A 195 13.81 10.48 -3.83
CA ILE A 195 14.45 9.49 -4.71
C ILE A 195 15.82 9.97 -5.20
N GLU A 196 16.01 11.26 -5.30
CA GLU A 196 17.29 11.90 -5.64
C GLU A 196 18.40 11.49 -4.66
N ASN A 197 18.08 11.26 -3.38
CA ASN A 197 19.06 10.78 -2.40
C ASN A 197 19.49 9.35 -2.71
N ILE A 198 18.57 8.48 -3.11
CA ILE A 198 18.89 7.10 -3.51
C ILE A 198 19.78 7.11 -4.76
N ILE A 199 19.46 7.95 -5.75
CA ILE A 199 20.22 8.08 -7.01
C ILE A 199 21.67 8.51 -6.70
N LYS A 200 21.85 9.54 -5.87
CA LYS A 200 23.17 10.03 -5.45
C LYS A 200 23.94 8.98 -4.64
N ALA A 201 23.27 8.32 -3.70
CA ALA A 201 23.89 7.25 -2.91
C ALA A 201 24.34 6.08 -3.76
N TYR A 202 23.51 5.67 -4.74
CA TYR A 202 23.87 4.63 -5.69
C TYR A 202 25.12 5.01 -6.53
N ASP A 203 25.23 6.23 -7.03
CA ASP A 203 26.38 6.69 -7.81
C ASP A 203 27.68 6.65 -6.98
N ILE A 204 27.62 7.09 -5.71
CA ILE A 204 28.75 6.99 -4.78
C ILE A 204 29.13 5.53 -4.55
N PHE A 205 28.17 4.67 -4.24
CA PHE A 205 28.39 3.24 -4.03
C PHE A 205 28.97 2.57 -5.29
N HIS A 206 28.32 2.79 -6.45
CA HIS A 206 28.77 2.24 -7.73
C HIS A 206 30.22 2.63 -8.04
N SER A 207 30.59 3.89 -7.79
CA SER A 207 31.96 4.38 -8.00
C SER A 207 32.99 3.66 -7.12
N LYS A 208 32.62 3.30 -5.86
CA LYS A 208 33.49 2.57 -4.93
C LYS A 208 33.70 1.10 -5.31
N VAL A 209 32.68 0.45 -5.87
CA VAL A 209 32.71 -0.98 -6.17
C VAL A 209 33.01 -1.29 -7.65
N ARG A 210 33.24 -0.24 -8.47
CA ARG A 210 33.49 -0.35 -9.90
C ARG A 210 34.68 -1.27 -10.17
N GLY A 211 34.47 -2.27 -11.04
CA GLY A 211 35.48 -3.28 -11.37
C GLY A 211 35.47 -4.52 -10.48
N SER A 212 34.85 -4.48 -9.30
CA SER A 212 34.73 -5.63 -8.40
C SER A 212 33.32 -6.23 -8.37
N ILE A 213 32.27 -5.38 -8.47
CA ILE A 213 30.87 -5.80 -8.44
C ILE A 213 30.14 -5.17 -9.63
N LYS A 214 29.39 -5.98 -10.38
CA LYS A 214 28.45 -5.48 -11.40
C LYS A 214 27.20 -4.97 -10.69
N THR A 215 26.85 -3.69 -10.89
CA THR A 215 25.67 -3.11 -10.26
C THR A 215 24.74 -2.47 -11.30
N ARG A 216 23.45 -2.49 -11.03
CA ARG A 216 22.40 -1.81 -11.79
C ARG A 216 21.34 -1.29 -10.84
N PHE A 217 20.78 -0.13 -11.14
CA PHE A 217 19.65 0.42 -10.40
C PHE A 217 18.46 0.68 -11.33
N ASP A 218 17.41 -0.10 -11.14
CA ASP A 218 16.16 0.01 -11.88
C ASP A 218 15.17 0.88 -11.10
N ILE A 219 14.67 1.94 -11.75
CA ILE A 219 13.67 2.86 -11.18
C ILE A 219 12.38 2.72 -11.98
N VAL A 220 11.34 2.19 -11.35
CA VAL A 220 10.00 2.07 -11.89
C VAL A 220 9.06 2.99 -11.12
N GLY A 221 8.34 3.84 -11.83
CA GLY A 221 7.38 4.69 -11.18
C GLY A 221 7.04 5.95 -11.99
N PHE A 222 6.26 6.79 -11.36
CA PHE A 222 5.81 8.03 -11.97
C PHE A 222 5.54 9.11 -10.91
N SER A 223 5.46 10.33 -11.38
CA SER A 223 4.98 11.47 -10.62
C SER A 223 3.70 12.01 -11.24
N ASN A 224 2.79 12.50 -10.39
CA ASN A 224 1.61 13.24 -10.84
C ASN A 224 1.97 14.69 -11.25
N THR A 225 3.18 15.14 -10.91
CA THR A 225 3.69 16.47 -11.27
C THR A 225 4.88 16.37 -12.20
N ASN A 226 4.87 17.14 -13.29
CA ASN A 226 6.01 17.22 -14.22
C ASN A 226 7.30 17.68 -13.50
N LYS A 227 7.16 18.55 -12.50
CA LYS A 227 8.30 19.06 -11.73
C LYS A 227 9.08 17.96 -11.03
N THR A 228 8.39 17.07 -10.30
CA THR A 228 9.03 15.94 -9.59
C THR A 228 9.65 14.95 -10.58
N GLN A 229 8.95 14.64 -11.67
CA GLN A 229 9.52 13.74 -12.68
C GLN A 229 10.78 14.31 -13.32
N GLN A 230 10.78 15.59 -13.67
CA GLN A 230 11.97 16.26 -14.20
C GLN A 230 13.12 16.33 -13.19
N SER A 231 12.84 16.48 -11.90
CA SER A 231 13.86 16.43 -10.84
C SER A 231 14.57 15.07 -10.80
N ILE A 232 13.83 13.98 -10.91
CA ILE A 232 14.40 12.62 -10.96
C ILE A 232 15.28 12.44 -12.20
N LEU A 233 14.80 12.83 -13.39
CA LEU A 233 15.59 12.73 -14.62
C LEU A 233 16.88 13.55 -14.54
N LYS A 234 16.81 14.79 -14.06
CA LYS A 234 18.00 15.63 -13.83
C LYS A 234 18.97 15.01 -12.83
N ALA A 235 18.45 14.37 -11.75
CA ALA A 235 19.29 13.68 -10.81
C ALA A 235 20.05 12.53 -11.47
N ILE A 236 19.41 11.76 -12.33
CA ILE A 236 20.04 10.66 -13.11
C ILE A 236 21.10 11.22 -14.06
N GLU A 237 20.81 12.32 -14.76
CA GLU A 237 21.77 12.95 -15.70
C GLU A 237 22.99 13.56 -14.98
N SER A 238 22.82 13.97 -13.73
CA SER A 238 23.89 14.66 -12.94
C SER A 238 24.90 13.71 -12.30
N VAL A 239 24.65 12.40 -12.27
CA VAL A 239 25.56 11.42 -11.65
C VAL A 239 26.74 11.10 -12.57
N LYS A 240 27.85 10.60 -12.00
CA LYS A 240 29.07 10.26 -12.75
C LYS A 240 28.89 9.07 -13.70
N ASN A 241 28.00 8.14 -13.33
CA ASN A 241 27.76 6.90 -14.08
C ASN A 241 26.27 6.69 -14.37
N PRO A 242 25.66 7.53 -15.23
CA PRO A 242 24.22 7.44 -15.50
C PRO A 242 23.80 6.13 -16.16
N THR A 243 24.70 5.45 -16.87
CA THR A 243 24.43 4.17 -17.56
C THR A 243 24.13 3.01 -16.61
N GLY A 244 24.48 3.12 -15.34
CA GLY A 244 24.15 2.13 -14.30
C GLY A 244 22.72 2.29 -13.76
N ILE A 245 22.00 3.35 -14.14
CA ILE A 245 20.65 3.66 -13.69
C ILE A 245 19.68 3.57 -14.85
N ILE A 246 18.65 2.75 -14.73
CA ILE A 246 17.63 2.56 -15.77
C ILE A 246 16.30 3.09 -15.28
N PHE A 247 15.79 4.13 -15.91
CA PHE A 247 14.48 4.69 -15.64
C PHE A 247 13.43 4.09 -16.58
N HIS A 248 12.51 3.29 -16.01
CA HIS A 248 11.48 2.58 -16.79
C HIS A 248 10.18 3.37 -16.94
N GLY A 249 10.01 4.48 -16.20
CA GLY A 249 8.74 5.18 -16.14
C GLY A 249 7.64 4.38 -15.46
N ARG A 250 6.39 4.70 -15.79
CA ARG A 250 5.22 3.98 -15.28
C ARG A 250 5.06 2.66 -16.01
N LYS A 251 4.97 1.56 -15.27
CA LYS A 251 4.78 0.19 -15.76
C LYS A 251 3.59 -0.46 -15.07
N GLN A 252 2.96 -1.43 -15.76
CA GLN A 252 2.00 -2.34 -15.15
C GLN A 252 2.74 -3.42 -14.34
N HIS A 253 2.01 -4.08 -13.47
CA HIS A 253 2.61 -5.04 -12.54
C HIS A 253 3.23 -6.26 -13.24
N ASP A 254 2.61 -6.75 -14.29
CA ASP A 254 3.08 -7.85 -15.12
C ASP A 254 4.34 -7.49 -15.94
N GLU A 255 4.49 -6.23 -16.32
CA GLU A 255 5.66 -5.75 -17.06
C GLU A 255 6.95 -5.69 -16.22
N ILE A 256 6.85 -5.73 -14.88
CA ILE A 256 7.99 -5.56 -13.96
C ILE A 256 8.39 -6.85 -13.21
N ILE A 257 7.74 -7.98 -13.47
CA ILE A 257 8.03 -9.25 -12.80
C ILE A 257 9.52 -9.61 -12.94
N HIS A 258 10.07 -9.50 -14.15
CA HIS A 258 11.48 -9.77 -14.43
C HIS A 258 12.44 -8.89 -13.60
N LEU A 259 12.05 -7.64 -13.27
CA LEU A 259 12.85 -6.77 -12.43
C LEU A 259 12.86 -7.28 -10.98
N PHE A 260 11.75 -7.83 -10.48
CA PHE A 260 11.71 -8.47 -9.17
C PHE A 260 12.53 -9.77 -9.14
N GLU A 261 12.53 -10.55 -10.22
CA GLU A 261 13.37 -11.76 -10.34
C GLU A 261 14.86 -11.42 -10.29
N GLU A 262 15.27 -10.34 -10.95
CA GLU A 262 16.67 -9.92 -11.04
C GLU A 262 17.15 -9.08 -9.85
N ALA A 263 16.25 -8.40 -9.14
CA ALA A 263 16.62 -7.51 -8.04
C ALA A 263 17.21 -8.27 -6.86
N SER A 264 18.29 -7.75 -6.32
CA SER A 264 18.92 -8.22 -5.10
C SER A 264 18.51 -7.40 -3.88
N VAL A 265 18.32 -6.08 -4.10
CA VAL A 265 18.03 -5.09 -3.06
C VAL A 265 16.92 -4.16 -3.52
N GLY A 266 15.91 -3.94 -2.68
CA GLY A 266 14.81 -3.02 -2.93
C GLY A 266 14.85 -1.83 -1.97
N PHE A 267 14.46 -0.63 -2.45
CA PHE A 267 14.41 0.57 -1.62
C PHE A 267 13.01 0.87 -1.12
N SER A 268 12.78 0.72 0.18
CA SER A 268 11.61 1.22 0.88
C SER A 268 11.92 2.54 1.61
N TYR A 269 12.39 3.49 0.82
CA TYR A 269 12.82 4.79 1.31
C TYR A 269 11.67 5.80 1.30
N VAL A 270 11.44 6.43 2.42
CA VAL A 270 10.49 7.51 2.63
C VAL A 270 11.09 8.52 3.60
N PRO A 271 10.82 9.83 3.51
CA PRO A 271 11.29 10.80 4.50
C PRO A 271 10.82 10.44 5.90
N ILE A 272 11.66 10.64 6.90
CA ILE A 272 11.29 10.46 8.31
C ILE A 272 10.47 11.67 8.73
N THR A 273 9.15 11.54 8.70
CA THR A 273 8.17 12.54 9.11
C THR A 273 7.13 11.89 10.00
N ASP A 274 6.48 12.70 10.84
CA ASP A 274 5.42 12.21 11.75
C ASP A 274 4.28 11.46 11.04
N TYR A 275 4.06 11.74 9.76
CA TYR A 275 3.00 11.11 8.98
C TYR A 275 3.45 9.86 8.19
N TYR A 276 4.73 9.72 7.86
CA TYR A 276 5.26 8.48 7.30
C TYR A 276 5.76 7.50 8.37
N ASP A 277 6.14 7.99 9.54
CA ASP A 277 6.73 7.20 10.63
C ASP A 277 5.84 6.02 11.07
N VAL A 278 4.52 6.19 11.01
CA VAL A 278 3.54 5.21 11.50
C VAL A 278 2.85 4.40 10.40
N GLN A 279 3.13 4.66 9.13
CA GLN A 279 2.45 4.00 8.02
C GLN A 279 3.37 3.01 7.31
N PRO A 280 3.09 1.68 7.37
CA PRO A 280 3.92 0.69 6.70
C PRO A 280 3.83 0.88 5.17
N PRO A 281 4.98 1.03 4.48
CA PRO A 281 4.98 1.07 3.03
C PRO A 281 4.72 -0.33 2.45
N THR A 282 3.78 -0.46 1.52
CA THR A 282 3.46 -1.73 0.84
C THR A 282 4.70 -2.36 0.20
N LYS A 283 5.56 -1.53 -0.39
CA LYS A 283 6.79 -1.96 -1.06
C LYS A 283 7.77 -2.72 -0.16
N THR A 284 7.78 -2.43 1.16
CA THR A 284 8.61 -3.17 2.12
C THR A 284 8.24 -4.65 2.12
N TYR A 285 6.94 -4.94 2.22
CA TYR A 285 6.44 -6.31 2.15
C TYR A 285 6.66 -6.92 0.76
N GLU A 286 6.41 -6.15 -0.32
CA GLU A 286 6.56 -6.63 -1.70
C GLU A 286 8.01 -7.03 -2.02
N TYR A 287 9.01 -6.29 -1.57
CA TYR A 287 10.41 -6.69 -1.75
C TYR A 287 10.73 -7.96 -0.97
N ILE A 288 10.46 -7.95 0.33
CA ILE A 288 10.86 -9.02 1.23
C ILE A 288 10.17 -10.35 0.86
N ILE A 289 8.85 -10.34 0.54
CA ILE A 289 8.12 -11.55 0.16
C ILE A 289 8.67 -12.19 -1.12
N ASN A 290 9.28 -11.39 -1.99
CA ASN A 290 9.93 -11.82 -3.23
C ASN A 290 11.44 -12.11 -3.06
N GLY A 291 11.89 -12.30 -1.81
CA GLY A 291 13.28 -12.67 -1.51
C GLY A 291 14.30 -11.58 -1.82
N ILE A 292 13.88 -10.31 -1.80
CA ILE A 292 14.72 -9.14 -2.06
C ILE A 292 15.07 -8.49 -0.72
N MET A 293 16.37 -8.27 -0.45
CA MET A 293 16.82 -7.51 0.71
C MET A 293 16.27 -6.10 0.66
N CYS A 294 15.79 -5.58 1.79
CA CYS A 294 15.16 -4.27 1.82
C CYS A 294 16.03 -3.23 2.54
N ILE A 295 16.40 -2.15 1.84
CA ILE A 295 16.91 -0.94 2.49
C ILE A 295 15.74 0.01 2.72
N GLY A 296 15.40 0.26 3.98
CA GLY A 296 14.29 1.14 4.33
C GLY A 296 14.68 2.22 5.34
N THR A 297 14.06 3.40 5.25
CA THR A 297 14.25 4.41 6.30
C THR A 297 13.75 3.91 7.66
N ASN A 298 14.48 4.26 8.71
CA ASN A 298 14.20 3.85 10.09
C ASN A 298 12.97 4.59 10.65
N THR A 299 11.82 4.37 10.00
CA THR A 299 10.52 4.75 10.53
C THR A 299 10.03 3.66 11.48
N LYS A 300 9.18 4.01 12.44
CA LYS A 300 8.56 3.03 13.35
C LYS A 300 7.87 1.89 12.59
N ALA A 301 7.24 2.22 11.47
CA ALA A 301 6.55 1.24 10.64
C ALA A 301 7.52 0.29 9.92
N ASN A 302 8.61 0.79 9.34
CA ASN A 302 9.63 -0.07 8.72
C ASN A 302 10.37 -0.92 9.76
N ALA A 303 10.64 -0.37 10.95
CA ALA A 303 11.30 -1.08 12.05
C ALA A 303 10.51 -2.27 12.61
N GLN A 304 9.20 -2.34 12.36
CA GLN A 304 8.39 -3.52 12.68
C GLN A 304 8.50 -4.64 11.63
N ILE A 305 9.07 -4.35 10.45
CA ILE A 305 9.10 -5.27 9.31
C ILE A 305 10.53 -5.67 8.96
N ILE A 306 11.43 -4.67 8.88
CA ILE A 306 12.82 -4.85 8.48
C ILE A 306 13.66 -5.24 9.69
N ASN A 307 14.44 -6.32 9.55
CA ASN A 307 15.35 -6.83 10.55
C ASN A 307 16.61 -7.42 9.86
N GLU A 308 17.56 -7.90 10.63
CA GLU A 308 18.85 -8.45 10.14
C GLU A 308 18.70 -9.62 9.15
N ASN A 309 17.55 -10.30 9.12
CA ASN A 309 17.33 -11.43 8.20
C ASN A 309 16.76 -11.00 6.83
N ASN A 310 16.30 -9.76 6.69
CA ASN A 310 15.60 -9.32 5.48
C ASN A 310 15.98 -7.92 4.99
N GLY A 311 16.80 -7.16 5.71
CA GLY A 311 17.18 -5.83 5.27
C GLY A 311 17.97 -5.00 6.28
N ILE A 312 18.14 -3.73 5.94
CA ILE A 312 18.85 -2.73 6.77
C ILE A 312 17.99 -1.48 6.89
N LEU A 313 17.88 -0.95 8.11
CA LEU A 313 17.26 0.35 8.40
C LEU A 313 18.31 1.46 8.31
N VAL A 314 17.97 2.54 7.61
CA VAL A 314 18.85 3.70 7.39
C VAL A 314 18.21 4.99 7.89
N ASN A 315 19.03 5.98 8.23
CA ASN A 315 18.53 7.34 8.41
C ASN A 315 18.12 7.97 7.07
N ASP A 316 17.43 9.12 7.13
CA ASP A 316 16.99 9.85 5.92
C ASP A 316 18.15 10.74 5.40
N ASP A 317 19.29 10.10 5.05
CA ASP A 317 20.48 10.76 4.50
C ASP A 317 21.23 9.86 3.51
N ILE A 318 22.07 10.48 2.70
CA ILE A 318 22.84 9.81 1.63
C ILE A 318 23.91 8.87 2.20
N ASP A 319 24.60 9.27 3.25
CA ASP A 319 25.71 8.49 3.80
C ASP A 319 25.23 7.18 4.41
N SER A 320 24.10 7.21 5.13
CA SER A 320 23.45 6.00 5.66
C SER A 320 23.01 5.05 4.53
N LEU A 321 22.52 5.57 3.41
CA LEU A 321 22.18 4.76 2.23
C LEU A 321 23.44 4.10 1.63
N VAL A 322 24.52 4.86 1.45
CA VAL A 322 25.80 4.34 0.92
C VAL A 322 26.32 3.23 1.81
N ASN A 323 26.38 3.46 3.12
CA ASN A 323 26.87 2.47 4.09
C ASN A 323 26.03 1.18 4.04
N ALA A 324 24.70 1.29 3.98
CA ALA A 324 23.82 0.12 3.87
C ALA A 324 24.06 -0.67 2.58
N MET A 325 24.27 0.01 1.44
CA MET A 325 24.61 -0.66 0.17
C MET A 325 25.95 -1.37 0.27
N GLU A 326 26.97 -0.77 0.91
CA GLU A 326 28.28 -1.38 1.14
C GLU A 326 28.18 -2.61 2.04
N ASP A 327 27.44 -2.52 3.15
CA ASP A 327 27.29 -3.61 4.10
C ASP A 327 26.54 -4.80 3.50
N ILE A 328 25.43 -4.53 2.79
CA ILE A 328 24.73 -5.58 2.05
C ILE A 328 25.66 -6.20 1.00
N SER A 329 26.43 -5.41 0.26
CA SER A 329 27.31 -5.94 -0.80
C SER A 329 28.38 -6.91 -0.32
N LYS A 330 28.88 -6.72 0.92
CA LYS A 330 29.87 -7.59 1.54
C LYS A 330 29.30 -8.96 1.92
N GLU A 331 28.02 -9.02 2.27
CA GLU A 331 27.40 -10.19 2.90
C GLU A 331 26.20 -10.79 2.16
N ILE A 332 25.75 -10.17 1.06
CA ILE A 332 24.52 -10.54 0.37
C ILE A 332 24.43 -12.02 -0.02
N PHE A 333 25.57 -12.64 -0.32
CA PHE A 333 25.66 -14.06 -0.70
C PHE A 333 25.39 -15.03 0.48
N LYS A 334 25.40 -14.54 1.71
CA LYS A 334 25.07 -15.32 2.92
C LYS A 334 23.56 -15.47 3.10
N TYR A 335 22.76 -14.62 2.46
CA TYR A 335 21.31 -14.62 2.61
C TYR A 335 20.65 -15.60 1.64
N ASN A 336 19.65 -16.31 2.15
CA ASN A 336 18.81 -17.19 1.37
C ASN A 336 17.47 -16.50 1.09
N THR A 337 17.11 -16.39 -0.18
CA THR A 337 15.90 -15.70 -0.64
C THR A 337 14.61 -16.27 -0.07
N SER A 338 14.54 -17.60 0.13
CA SER A 338 13.40 -18.24 0.79
C SER A 338 13.30 -17.86 2.26
N ASN A 339 14.43 -17.71 2.97
CA ASN A 339 14.43 -17.30 4.35
C ASN A 339 14.05 -15.82 4.49
N ILE A 340 14.54 -14.95 3.60
CA ILE A 340 14.09 -13.55 3.52
C ILE A 340 12.57 -13.50 3.37
N SER A 341 12.03 -14.21 2.38
CA SER A 341 10.58 -14.25 2.11
C SER A 341 9.75 -14.72 3.30
N LYS A 342 10.22 -15.74 4.03
CA LYS A 342 9.53 -16.28 5.21
C LYS A 342 9.35 -15.27 6.34
N THR A 343 10.21 -14.25 6.46
CA THR A 343 10.11 -13.25 7.53
C THR A 343 8.82 -12.44 7.48
N VAL A 344 8.16 -12.36 6.30
CA VAL A 344 6.90 -11.64 6.09
C VAL A 344 5.81 -12.52 5.45
N GLN A 345 5.93 -13.83 5.52
CA GLN A 345 4.97 -14.76 4.88
C GLN A 345 3.52 -14.59 5.33
N ASP A 346 3.28 -14.06 6.53
CA ASP A 346 1.92 -13.82 7.04
C ASP A 346 1.23 -12.61 6.41
N TYR A 347 1.96 -11.87 5.57
CA TYR A 347 1.48 -10.73 4.79
C TYR A 347 1.25 -11.08 3.30
N GLU A 348 1.32 -12.36 2.91
CA GLU A 348 0.85 -12.80 1.59
C GLU A 348 -0.64 -12.52 1.44
N TRP A 349 -1.08 -12.11 0.23
CA TRP A 349 -2.46 -11.71 -0.01
C TRP A 349 -3.47 -12.80 0.35
N ASP A 350 -3.23 -14.05 0.00
CA ASP A 350 -4.13 -15.20 0.32
C ASP A 350 -4.37 -15.32 1.83
N LYS A 351 -3.37 -15.06 2.67
CA LYS A 351 -3.53 -15.05 4.13
C LYS A 351 -4.31 -13.83 4.61
N ILE A 352 -4.07 -12.66 4.03
CA ILE A 352 -4.80 -11.43 4.38
C ILE A 352 -6.27 -11.53 3.97
N GLU A 353 -6.54 -12.02 2.76
CA GLU A 353 -7.88 -12.26 2.23
C GLU A 353 -8.65 -13.28 3.06
N SER A 354 -8.01 -14.40 3.40
CA SER A 354 -8.58 -15.43 4.28
C SER A 354 -8.89 -14.87 5.68
N ARG A 355 -7.99 -14.08 6.27
CA ARG A 355 -8.18 -13.40 7.55
C ARG A 355 -9.36 -12.43 7.49
N PHE A 356 -9.48 -11.68 6.41
CA PHE A 356 -10.60 -10.77 6.18
C PHE A 356 -11.93 -11.51 6.10
N TYR A 357 -12.00 -12.59 5.33
CA TYR A 357 -13.22 -13.40 5.20
C TYR A 357 -13.62 -14.07 6.52
N LYS A 358 -12.64 -14.59 7.27
CA LYS A 358 -12.86 -15.13 8.61
C LYS A 358 -13.45 -14.08 9.55
N PHE A 359 -12.89 -12.88 9.57
CA PHE A 359 -13.43 -11.75 10.34
C PHE A 359 -14.91 -11.48 10.00
N LEU A 360 -15.26 -11.39 8.71
CA LEU A 360 -16.65 -11.18 8.27
C LEU A 360 -17.59 -12.29 8.78
N ASN A 361 -17.16 -13.54 8.78
CA ASN A 361 -17.94 -14.66 9.28
C ASN A 361 -18.15 -14.59 10.80
N GLU A 362 -17.10 -14.26 11.57
CA GLU A 362 -17.16 -14.17 13.03
C GLU A 362 -18.10 -13.04 13.51
N ILE A 363 -18.08 -11.90 12.87
CA ILE A 363 -18.96 -10.77 13.26
C ILE A 363 -20.42 -11.00 12.86
N ASN A 364 -20.67 -11.89 11.88
CA ASN A 364 -22.03 -12.26 11.49
C ASN A 364 -22.66 -13.25 12.50
N LEU A 365 -21.86 -14.16 13.05
CA LEU A 365 -22.32 -15.14 14.04
C LEU A 365 -22.72 -14.51 15.38
N LYS A 366 -22.09 -13.40 15.77
CA LYS A 366 -22.41 -12.69 17.02
C LYS A 366 -23.72 -11.90 16.98
N LYS A 367 -24.43 -11.90 15.86
CA LYS A 367 -25.74 -11.25 15.67
C LYS A 367 -26.95 -12.18 15.77
N ILE A 368 -26.71 -13.49 15.83
CA ILE A 368 -27.72 -14.52 16.06
C ILE A 368 -27.85 -14.79 17.55
#